data_9b9a3e6f6246bd3f845e1b63e764cdfe
#
_entry.id   9b9a3e6f6246bd3f845e1b63e764cdfe
#
_cell.length_a   1.000
_cell.length_b   1.000
_cell.length_c   1.000
_cell.angle_alpha   90.00
_cell.angle_beta   90.00
_cell.angle_gamma   90.00
#
_symmetry.space_group_name_H-M   'P 1'
#
loop_
_entity.id
_entity.type
_entity.pdbx_description
1 polymer ?
#
loop_
_entity_poly.entity_id
_entity_poly.type
_entity_poly.pdbx_seq_one_letter_code
_entity_poly.pdbx_strand_id
1 'polypeptide(L)'
;MPADLAFEIADSKFYTVFEEFCGSISPTVVARILHVIPKELKRDGFNVEVLREDHFRKVLELIRDGKIAKEGAEEVLKLLIEKPELNKEEIARALESKIDVDSFIEKLVESKIDLIKEKGDLAFKPLMGIVMAQLRGKIDGKIVAEKLKIAIKKYIKNN
;
A
#
# COMPACT_ATOMS: atom_id res chain seq x y z
N MET A 1 15.65 13.84 3.55
CA MET A 1 14.91 14.16 2.30
C MET A 1 15.87 14.82 1.32
N PRO A 2 15.86 14.42 0.05
CA PRO A 2 16.73 15.05 -0.97
C PRO A 2 16.46 16.55 -1.09
N ALA A 3 17.52 17.33 -1.29
CA ALA A 3 17.42 18.79 -1.33
C ALA A 3 16.51 19.30 -2.45
N ASP A 4 16.56 18.69 -3.63
CA ASP A 4 15.73 19.07 -4.76
C ASP A 4 14.24 18.88 -4.45
N LEU A 5 13.90 17.78 -3.81
CA LEU A 5 12.52 17.49 -3.41
C LEU A 5 12.05 18.47 -2.34
N ALA A 6 12.91 18.86 -1.41
CA ALA A 6 12.61 19.86 -0.40
C ALA A 6 12.25 21.22 -1.02
N PHE A 7 13.02 21.66 -2.03
CA PHE A 7 12.73 22.89 -2.75
C PHE A 7 11.40 22.82 -3.51
N GLU A 8 11.16 21.71 -4.21
CA GLU A 8 9.93 21.53 -4.97
C GLU A 8 8.69 21.55 -4.08
N ILE A 9 8.77 20.93 -2.91
CA ILE A 9 7.66 20.91 -1.94
C ILE A 9 7.43 22.29 -1.31
N ALA A 10 8.49 23.06 -1.04
CA ALA A 10 8.39 24.38 -0.44
C ALA A 10 7.61 25.35 -1.33
N ASP A 11 7.75 25.21 -2.64
CA ASP A 11 7.04 26.03 -3.64
C ASP A 11 5.71 25.42 -4.10
N SER A 12 5.35 24.26 -3.54
CA SER A 12 4.16 23.55 -3.96
C SER A 12 2.89 24.19 -3.37
N LYS A 13 1.80 24.16 -4.13
CA LYS A 13 0.48 24.54 -3.64
C LYS A 13 -0.01 23.63 -2.50
N PHE A 14 0.63 22.48 -2.29
CA PHE A 14 0.30 21.53 -1.22
C PHE A 14 1.22 21.64 -0.01
N TYR A 15 2.01 22.70 0.10
CA TYR A 15 2.93 22.88 1.23
C TYR A 15 2.23 22.84 2.60
N THR A 16 1.03 23.39 2.70
CA THR A 16 0.24 23.36 3.93
C THR A 16 -0.05 21.91 4.36
N VAL A 17 -0.42 21.07 3.41
CA VAL A 17 -0.67 19.64 3.68
C VAL A 17 0.62 18.95 4.12
N PHE A 18 1.73 19.27 3.46
CA PHE A 18 3.04 18.74 3.85
C PHE A 18 3.35 19.05 5.33
N GLU A 19 3.18 20.30 5.72
CA GLU A 19 3.41 20.71 7.12
C GLU A 19 2.53 19.96 8.13
N GLU A 20 1.27 19.73 7.78
CA GLU A 20 0.34 19.01 8.65
C GLU A 20 0.81 17.59 8.98
N PHE A 21 1.43 16.91 8.04
CA PHE A 21 1.72 15.48 8.15
C PHE A 21 3.17 15.12 8.41
N CYS A 22 4.12 16.04 8.20
CA CYS A 22 5.55 15.70 8.33
C CYS A 22 5.98 15.36 9.76
N GLY A 23 5.17 15.66 10.77
CA GLY A 23 5.41 15.25 12.16
C GLY A 23 4.90 13.84 12.49
N SER A 24 3.92 13.35 11.73
CA SER A 24 3.28 12.04 11.95
C SER A 24 3.75 10.98 10.96
N ILE A 25 4.18 11.41 9.79
CA ILE A 25 4.66 10.54 8.70
C ILE A 25 6.03 11.05 8.28
N SER A 26 6.91 10.16 7.84
CA SER A 26 8.23 10.56 7.32
C SER A 26 8.09 11.67 6.27
N PRO A 27 8.83 12.79 6.40
CA PRO A 27 8.77 13.88 5.42
C PRO A 27 9.02 13.43 3.98
N THR A 28 9.91 12.47 3.79
CA THR A 28 10.21 11.92 2.45
C THR A 28 8.97 11.23 1.85
N VAL A 29 8.23 10.49 2.68
CA VAL A 29 6.99 9.81 2.24
C VAL A 29 5.92 10.84 1.89
N VAL A 30 5.73 11.86 2.74
CA VAL A 30 4.74 12.92 2.49
C VAL A 30 5.05 13.68 1.20
N ALA A 31 6.32 14.08 1.01
CA ALA A 31 6.75 14.78 -0.20
C ALA A 31 6.58 13.93 -1.45
N ARG A 32 6.87 12.63 -1.35
CA ARG A 32 6.69 11.71 -2.47
C ARG A 32 5.21 11.62 -2.88
N ILE A 33 4.31 11.52 -1.92
CA ILE A 33 2.87 11.45 -2.18
C ILE A 33 2.32 12.74 -2.78
N LEU A 34 2.77 13.88 -2.27
CA LEU A 34 2.26 15.19 -2.70
C LEU A 34 2.84 15.65 -4.03
N HIS A 35 4.05 15.23 -4.38
CA HIS A 35 4.78 15.78 -5.52
C HIS A 35 5.26 14.75 -6.52
N VAL A 36 5.98 13.71 -6.08
CA VAL A 36 6.61 12.74 -6.98
C VAL A 36 5.58 11.86 -7.68
N ILE A 37 4.69 11.25 -6.92
CA ILE A 37 3.67 10.36 -7.48
C ILE A 37 2.74 11.09 -8.46
N PRO A 38 2.22 12.29 -8.14
CA PRO A 38 1.40 13.02 -9.12
C PRO A 38 2.14 13.32 -10.43
N LYS A 39 3.43 13.64 -10.38
CA LYS A 39 4.23 13.83 -11.58
C LYS A 39 4.33 12.56 -12.43
N GLU A 40 4.57 11.42 -11.77
CA GLU A 40 4.64 10.12 -12.43
C GLU A 40 3.30 9.76 -13.06
N LEU A 41 2.20 9.96 -12.33
CA LEU A 41 0.85 9.70 -12.84
C LEU A 41 0.49 10.58 -14.03
N LYS A 42 0.87 11.85 -13.99
CA LYS A 42 0.65 12.78 -15.10
C LYS A 42 1.39 12.31 -16.36
N ARG A 43 2.65 11.89 -16.18
CA ARG A 43 3.45 11.35 -17.28
C ARG A 43 2.81 10.10 -17.89
N ASP A 44 2.17 9.27 -17.04
CA ASP A 44 1.50 8.04 -17.47
C ASP A 44 0.11 8.28 -18.06
N GLY A 45 -0.33 9.54 -18.15
CA GLY A 45 -1.59 9.91 -18.80
C GLY A 45 -2.78 10.12 -17.87
N PHE A 46 -2.58 10.06 -16.55
CA PHE A 46 -3.66 10.31 -15.59
C PHE A 46 -3.94 11.81 -15.44
N ASN A 47 -5.21 12.17 -15.26
CA ASN A 47 -5.60 13.56 -15.06
C ASN A 47 -5.45 13.97 -13.59
N VAL A 48 -4.24 14.34 -13.21
CA VAL A 48 -3.92 14.71 -11.81
C VAL A 48 -4.54 16.06 -11.38
N GLU A 49 -5.06 16.84 -12.31
CA GLU A 49 -5.71 18.12 -12.01
C GLU A 49 -6.99 17.93 -11.17
N VAL A 50 -7.57 16.73 -11.18
CA VAL A 50 -8.71 16.36 -10.34
C VAL A 50 -8.34 16.34 -8.85
N LEU A 51 -7.07 16.05 -8.53
CA LEU A 51 -6.61 15.90 -7.16
C LEU A 51 -6.49 17.26 -6.45
N ARG A 52 -7.11 17.37 -5.29
CA ARG A 52 -7.13 18.57 -4.44
C ARG A 52 -6.53 18.26 -3.07
N GLU A 53 -6.37 19.29 -2.23
CA GLU A 53 -5.83 19.12 -0.88
C GLU A 53 -6.58 18.06 -0.07
N ASP A 54 -7.91 18.04 -0.15
CA ASP A 54 -8.74 17.08 0.57
C ASP A 54 -8.42 15.63 0.20
N HIS A 55 -8.13 15.39 -1.08
CA HIS A 55 -7.76 14.06 -1.56
C HIS A 55 -6.44 13.60 -0.94
N PHE A 56 -5.44 14.47 -0.95
CA PHE A 56 -4.14 14.16 -0.34
C PHE A 56 -4.25 13.97 1.17
N ARG A 57 -5.08 14.77 1.84
CA ARG A 57 -5.33 14.58 3.27
C ARG A 57 -5.92 13.22 3.57
N LYS A 58 -6.90 12.77 2.79
CA LYS A 58 -7.50 11.44 2.95
C LYS A 58 -6.45 10.33 2.83
N VAL A 59 -5.59 10.41 1.82
CA VAL A 59 -4.51 9.43 1.63
C VAL A 59 -3.56 9.43 2.84
N LEU A 60 -3.09 10.61 3.24
CA LEU A 60 -2.13 10.75 4.33
C LEU A 60 -2.73 10.35 5.68
N GLU A 61 -3.99 10.69 5.93
CA GLU A 61 -4.69 10.26 7.15
C GLU A 61 -4.81 8.74 7.22
N LEU A 62 -5.15 8.09 6.10
CA LEU A 62 -5.24 6.63 6.04
C LEU A 62 -3.89 5.96 6.33
N ILE A 63 -2.80 6.53 5.83
CA ILE A 63 -1.44 6.04 6.09
C ILE A 63 -1.07 6.26 7.56
N ARG A 64 -1.30 7.46 8.08
CA ARG A 64 -1.02 7.80 9.49
C ARG A 64 -1.74 6.86 10.45
N ASP A 65 -3.00 6.54 10.16
CA ASP A 65 -3.85 5.71 11.01
C ASP A 65 -3.64 4.20 10.77
N GLY A 66 -2.73 3.83 9.88
CA GLY A 66 -2.42 2.43 9.61
C GLY A 66 -3.49 1.69 8.80
N LYS A 67 -4.43 2.41 8.18
CA LYS A 67 -5.51 1.81 7.39
C LYS A 67 -5.03 1.35 6.02
N ILE A 68 -4.02 2.01 5.48
CA ILE A 68 -3.33 1.61 4.26
C ILE A 68 -1.82 1.72 4.46
N ALA A 69 -1.04 0.95 3.71
CA ALA A 69 0.41 1.08 3.71
C ALA A 69 0.83 2.23 2.78
N LYS A 70 2.00 2.82 3.05
CA LYS A 70 2.55 3.89 2.21
C LYS A 70 2.71 3.47 0.74
N GLU A 71 2.96 2.20 0.51
CA GLU A 71 3.11 1.61 -0.83
C GLU A 71 1.79 1.60 -1.61
N GLY A 72 0.66 1.74 -0.91
CA GLY A 72 -0.67 1.83 -1.53
C GLY A 72 -1.07 3.22 -1.98
N ALA A 73 -0.28 4.24 -1.70
CA ALA A 73 -0.63 5.63 -2.00
C ALA A 73 -0.89 5.88 -3.49
N GLU A 74 -0.08 5.32 -4.36
CA GLU A 74 -0.25 5.48 -5.81
C GLU A 74 -1.60 4.93 -6.27
N GLU A 75 -1.98 3.75 -5.82
CA GLU A 75 -3.27 3.14 -6.17
C GLU A 75 -4.44 3.95 -5.64
N VAL A 76 -4.32 4.51 -4.44
CA VAL A 76 -5.36 5.36 -3.86
C VAL A 76 -5.52 6.64 -4.69
N LEU A 77 -4.41 7.25 -5.10
CA LEU A 77 -4.46 8.46 -5.93
C LEU A 77 -5.10 8.17 -7.29
N LYS A 78 -4.78 7.05 -7.91
CA LYS A 78 -5.43 6.61 -9.15
C LYS A 78 -6.95 6.45 -8.95
N LEU A 79 -7.34 5.83 -7.85
CA LEU A 79 -8.73 5.63 -7.51
C LEU A 79 -9.46 6.97 -7.33
N LEU A 80 -8.83 7.94 -6.66
CA LEU A 80 -9.40 9.27 -6.45
C LEU A 80 -9.48 10.09 -7.73
N ILE A 81 -8.59 9.87 -8.69
CA ILE A 81 -8.68 10.49 -10.02
C ILE A 81 -9.93 9.99 -10.73
N GLU A 82 -10.20 8.69 -10.64
CA GLU A 82 -11.38 8.07 -11.25
C GLU A 82 -12.67 8.40 -10.49
N LYS A 83 -12.62 8.38 -9.16
CA LYS A 83 -13.78 8.60 -8.27
C LYS A 83 -13.42 9.57 -7.16
N PRO A 84 -13.39 10.88 -7.45
CA PRO A 84 -12.94 11.89 -6.46
C PRO A 84 -13.86 12.06 -5.26
N GLU A 85 -15.08 11.55 -5.32
CA GLU A 85 -16.08 11.66 -4.27
C GLU A 85 -15.93 10.65 -3.13
N LEU A 86 -15.06 9.64 -3.27
CA LEU A 86 -14.92 8.58 -2.28
C LEU A 86 -14.44 9.10 -0.93
N ASN A 87 -15.05 8.60 0.15
CA ASN A 87 -14.58 8.85 1.51
C ASN A 87 -13.49 7.85 1.92
N LYS A 88 -12.89 8.03 3.10
CA LYS A 88 -11.79 7.18 3.58
C LYS A 88 -12.17 5.71 3.71
N GLU A 89 -13.36 5.42 4.21
CA GLU A 89 -13.86 4.06 4.39
C GLU A 89 -14.06 3.36 3.04
N GLU A 90 -14.61 4.08 2.07
CA GLU A 90 -14.80 3.56 0.71
C GLU A 90 -13.46 3.30 0.01
N ILE A 91 -12.49 4.18 0.20
CA ILE A 91 -11.13 4.03 -0.34
C ILE A 91 -10.47 2.76 0.22
N ALA A 92 -10.53 2.58 1.54
CA ALA A 92 -9.94 1.42 2.19
C ALA A 92 -10.55 0.11 1.69
N ARG A 93 -11.88 0.06 1.57
CA ARG A 93 -12.58 -1.12 1.04
C ARG A 93 -12.24 -1.40 -0.42
N ALA A 94 -12.18 -0.37 -1.25
CA ALA A 94 -11.84 -0.52 -2.66
C ALA A 94 -10.42 -1.02 -2.84
N LEU A 95 -9.48 -0.57 -2.01
CA LEU A 95 -8.10 -1.02 -2.04
C LEU A 95 -8.00 -2.50 -1.64
N GLU A 96 -8.71 -2.92 -0.61
CA GLU A 96 -8.77 -4.33 -0.20
C GLU A 96 -9.28 -5.21 -1.34
N SER A 97 -10.34 -4.80 -2.03
CA SER A 97 -10.93 -5.58 -3.12
C SER A 97 -10.04 -5.68 -4.36
N LYS A 98 -9.09 -4.77 -4.53
CA LYS A 98 -8.13 -4.79 -5.65
C LYS A 98 -6.94 -5.69 -5.39
N ILE A 99 -6.71 -6.10 -4.15
CA ILE A 99 -5.59 -6.97 -3.81
C ILE A 99 -5.98 -8.42 -4.10
N ASP A 100 -5.27 -9.05 -5.03
CA ASP A 100 -5.40 -10.47 -5.29
C ASP A 100 -4.52 -11.23 -4.29
N VAL A 101 -5.08 -11.48 -3.12
CA VAL A 101 -4.39 -12.14 -2.00
C VAL A 101 -4.00 -13.57 -2.40
N ASP A 102 -4.88 -14.27 -3.10
CA ASP A 102 -4.63 -15.65 -3.52
C ASP A 102 -3.41 -15.73 -4.44
N SER A 103 -3.34 -14.84 -5.44
CA SER A 103 -2.20 -14.78 -6.36
C SER A 103 -0.90 -14.42 -5.63
N PHE A 104 -0.96 -13.47 -4.71
CA PHE A 104 0.20 -13.06 -3.90
C PHE A 104 0.73 -14.23 -3.08
N ILE A 105 -0.17 -14.95 -2.40
CA ILE A 105 0.20 -16.10 -1.57
C ILE A 105 0.78 -17.24 -2.42
N GLU A 106 0.20 -17.53 -3.57
CA GLU A 106 0.72 -18.53 -4.49
C GLU A 106 2.15 -18.23 -4.93
N LYS A 107 2.40 -17.00 -5.34
CA LYS A 107 3.74 -16.56 -5.74
C LYS A 107 4.74 -16.65 -4.59
N LEU A 108 4.32 -16.26 -3.39
CA LEU A 108 5.16 -16.35 -2.21
C LEU A 108 5.53 -17.80 -1.89
N VAL A 109 4.53 -18.70 -1.89
CA VAL A 109 4.75 -20.12 -1.62
C VAL A 109 5.71 -20.72 -2.66
N GLU A 110 5.53 -20.41 -3.94
CA GLU A 110 6.45 -20.86 -5.00
C GLU A 110 7.87 -20.34 -4.78
N SER A 111 8.03 -19.09 -4.37
CA SER A 111 9.36 -18.49 -4.14
C SER A 111 10.05 -19.03 -2.89
N LYS A 112 9.30 -19.62 -1.96
CA LYS A 112 9.79 -20.15 -0.69
C LYS A 112 9.63 -21.68 -0.57
N ILE A 113 9.61 -22.36 -1.70
CA ILE A 113 9.48 -23.83 -1.76
C ILE A 113 10.50 -24.53 -0.87
N ASP A 114 11.75 -24.10 -0.89
CA ASP A 114 12.83 -24.72 -0.09
C ASP A 114 12.55 -24.63 1.41
N LEU A 115 12.02 -23.51 1.86
CA LEU A 115 11.63 -23.30 3.25
C LEU A 115 10.49 -24.24 3.65
N ILE A 116 9.51 -24.41 2.77
CA ILE A 116 8.37 -25.29 3.01
C ILE A 116 8.80 -26.75 3.03
N LYS A 117 9.68 -27.16 2.13
CA LYS A 117 10.22 -28.52 2.11
C LYS A 117 11.00 -28.85 3.37
N GLU A 118 11.77 -27.89 3.88
CA GLU A 118 12.59 -28.05 5.08
C GLU A 118 11.75 -28.08 6.36
N LYS A 119 10.80 -27.14 6.48
CA LYS A 119 10.07 -26.90 7.74
C LYS A 119 8.62 -27.38 7.76
N GLY A 120 8.04 -27.72 6.59
CA GLY A 120 6.65 -28.14 6.53
C GLY A 120 5.69 -27.08 7.09
N ASP A 121 4.81 -27.50 8.00
CA ASP A 121 3.85 -26.58 8.64
C ASP A 121 4.52 -25.47 9.46
N LEU A 122 5.75 -25.66 9.90
CA LEU A 122 6.49 -24.64 10.64
C LEU A 122 6.90 -23.45 9.77
N ALA A 123 6.81 -23.58 8.46
CA ALA A 123 7.06 -22.47 7.53
C ALA A 123 5.98 -21.38 7.63
N PHE A 124 4.83 -21.67 8.24
CA PHE A 124 3.72 -20.71 8.36
C PHE A 124 4.15 -19.39 9.04
N LYS A 125 4.82 -19.45 10.18
CA LYS A 125 5.22 -18.25 10.93
C LYS A 125 6.11 -17.29 10.13
N PRO A 126 7.25 -17.73 9.58
CA PRO A 126 8.08 -16.83 8.79
C PRO A 126 7.39 -16.32 7.52
N LEU A 127 6.58 -17.15 6.86
CA LEU A 127 5.83 -16.74 5.68
C LEU A 127 4.73 -15.72 6.04
N MET A 128 4.04 -15.93 7.17
CA MET A 128 3.05 -14.98 7.66
C MET A 128 3.65 -13.60 7.92
N GLY A 129 4.86 -13.56 8.48
CA GLY A 129 5.61 -12.31 8.69
C GLY A 129 5.85 -11.57 7.37
N ILE A 130 6.27 -12.28 6.34
CA ILE A 130 6.51 -11.70 5.01
C ILE A 130 5.20 -11.16 4.40
N VAL A 131 4.12 -11.95 4.46
CA VAL A 131 2.82 -11.55 3.93
C VAL A 131 2.30 -10.29 4.63
N MET A 132 2.36 -10.27 5.96
CA MET A 132 1.85 -9.14 6.74
C MET A 132 2.69 -7.88 6.56
N ALA A 133 3.99 -8.01 6.27
CA ALA A 133 4.82 -6.87 5.94
C ALA A 133 4.34 -6.17 4.66
N GLN A 134 3.80 -6.93 3.71
CA GLN A 134 3.31 -6.40 2.43
C GLN A 134 1.83 -5.99 2.47
N LEU A 135 1.00 -6.74 3.20
CA LEU A 135 -0.46 -6.58 3.18
C LEU A 135 -1.02 -5.90 4.44
N ARG A 136 -0.18 -5.54 5.39
CA ARG A 136 -0.60 -4.89 6.63
C ARG A 136 -1.42 -3.63 6.35
N GLY A 137 -2.58 -3.52 6.99
CA GLY A 137 -3.49 -2.41 6.81
C GLY A 137 -4.35 -2.48 5.54
N LYS A 138 -4.12 -3.48 4.67
CA LYS A 138 -4.86 -3.65 3.42
C LYS A 138 -5.89 -4.77 3.49
N ILE A 139 -5.68 -5.75 4.36
CA ILE A 139 -6.57 -6.90 4.52
C ILE A 139 -6.50 -7.45 5.93
N ASP A 140 -7.58 -8.11 6.38
CA ASP A 140 -7.65 -8.74 7.70
C ASP A 140 -6.63 -9.89 7.80
N GLY A 141 -5.81 -9.86 8.85
CA GLY A 141 -4.79 -10.87 9.10
C GLY A 141 -5.35 -12.29 9.26
N LYS A 142 -6.57 -12.43 9.76
CA LYS A 142 -7.22 -13.75 9.90
C LYS A 142 -7.49 -14.39 8.54
N ILE A 143 -7.96 -13.61 7.58
CA ILE A 143 -8.22 -14.07 6.21
C ILE A 143 -6.90 -14.50 5.56
N VAL A 144 -5.86 -13.70 5.70
CA VAL A 144 -4.53 -13.99 5.17
C VAL A 144 -3.98 -15.26 5.78
N ALA A 145 -4.10 -15.43 7.12
CA ALA A 145 -3.61 -16.61 7.83
C ALA A 145 -4.27 -17.89 7.32
N GLU A 146 -5.59 -17.88 7.16
CA GLU A 146 -6.34 -19.02 6.63
C GLU A 146 -5.90 -19.41 5.22
N LYS A 147 -5.80 -18.42 4.34
CA LYS A 147 -5.37 -18.64 2.96
C LYS A 147 -3.95 -19.17 2.87
N LEU A 148 -3.05 -18.63 3.69
CA LEU A 148 -1.66 -19.09 3.73
C LEU A 148 -1.55 -20.53 4.24
N LYS A 149 -2.28 -20.88 5.29
CA LYS A 149 -2.31 -22.25 5.81
C LYS A 149 -2.79 -23.25 4.76
N ILE A 150 -3.85 -22.91 4.05
CA ILE A 150 -4.40 -23.74 2.97
C ILE A 150 -3.36 -23.91 1.86
N ALA A 151 -2.70 -22.84 1.45
CA ALA A 151 -1.69 -22.89 0.39
C ALA A 151 -0.50 -23.77 0.78
N ILE A 152 -0.01 -23.67 2.00
CA ILE A 152 1.11 -24.49 2.49
C ILE A 152 0.70 -25.97 2.54
N LYS A 153 -0.46 -26.28 3.11
CA LYS A 153 -0.96 -27.65 3.18
C LYS A 153 -1.17 -28.28 1.81
N LYS A 154 -1.73 -27.52 0.88
CA LYS A 154 -1.92 -27.94 -0.50
C LYS A 154 -0.59 -28.27 -1.16
N TYR A 155 0.42 -27.46 -0.94
CA TYR A 155 1.76 -27.68 -1.48
C TYR A 155 2.40 -28.95 -0.90
N ILE A 156 2.33 -29.13 0.42
CA ILE A 156 2.88 -30.31 1.10
C ILE A 156 2.19 -31.59 0.61
N LYS A 157 0.85 -31.54 0.47
CA LYS A 157 0.05 -32.69 0.04
C LYS A 157 0.36 -33.12 -1.41
N ASN A 158 0.66 -32.15 -2.28
CA ASN A 158 0.92 -32.41 -3.70
C ASN A 158 2.40 -32.79 -4.01
N ASN A 159 3.27 -32.69 -3.01
CA ASN A 159 4.68 -33.01 -3.11
C ASN A 159 5.11 -33.96 -2.01
#